data_23605b3e27158f46de9e42214027a5f1
#
_entry.id   23605b3e27158f46de9e42214027a5f1
#
_cell.length_a   1.000
_cell.length_b   1.000
_cell.length_c   1.000
_cell.angle_alpha   90.00
_cell.angle_beta   90.00
_cell.angle_gamma   90.00
#
_symmetry.space_group_name_H-M   'P 1'
#
loop_
_entity.id
_entity.type
_entity.pdbx_description
1 polymer ?
#
loop_
_entity_poly.entity_id
_entity_poly.type
_entity_poly.pdbx_seq_one_letter_code
_entity_poly.pdbx_strand_id
1 'polypeptide(L)'
;DSGEVLIDGINLKDVSLDSLHSQLGVVPQEPFLFHGTIRDNLKFARPDADEAELLDACRAVGIEDMINRLPEGLDTPCHERGSSLSSGERQLLALARAFLSRPRVLILDEATSNVDQQSESRIERALDTLLQGRTAIIIAHRLATARRADLIAVVDDKGIREMGPHDELVAQGGYYAEMYETWEKQHETE
;
A
#
# COMPACT_ATOMS: atom_id res chain seq x y z
N ASP A 1 -10.44 12.14 23.71
CA ASP A 1 -10.78 12.70 22.41
C ASP A 1 -12.21 12.31 22.07
N SER A 2 -12.87 13.09 21.22
CA SER A 2 -14.25 12.90 20.80
C SER A 2 -14.32 12.75 19.28
N GLY A 3 -15.41 12.17 18.78
CA GLY A 3 -15.64 11.95 17.36
C GLY A 3 -16.04 10.53 17.05
N GLU A 4 -16.32 10.28 15.78
CA GLU A 4 -16.68 8.96 15.26
C GLU A 4 -15.97 8.70 13.94
N VAL A 5 -15.76 7.41 13.64
CA VAL A 5 -15.26 6.95 12.36
C VAL A 5 -16.31 6.02 11.77
N LEU A 6 -16.74 6.33 10.56
CA LEU A 6 -17.79 5.61 9.86
C LEU A 6 -17.24 4.92 8.61
N ILE A 7 -17.67 3.68 8.38
CA ILE A 7 -17.47 2.99 7.09
C ILE A 7 -18.87 2.65 6.57
N ASP A 8 -19.21 3.11 5.37
CA ASP A 8 -20.56 2.98 4.76
C ASP A 8 -21.68 3.45 5.71
N GLY A 9 -21.44 4.50 6.50
CA GLY A 9 -22.37 5.06 7.47
C GLY A 9 -22.51 4.29 8.79
N ILE A 10 -21.75 3.21 8.98
CA ILE A 10 -21.75 2.40 10.19
C ILE A 10 -20.55 2.79 11.06
N ASN A 11 -20.82 3.11 12.34
CA ASN A 11 -19.73 3.47 13.27
C ASN A 11 -18.86 2.24 13.58
N LEU A 12 -17.52 2.42 13.55
CA LEU A 12 -16.58 1.35 13.83
C LEU A 12 -16.74 0.74 15.24
N LYS A 13 -17.34 1.48 16.18
CA LYS A 13 -17.62 0.99 17.54
C LYS A 13 -18.76 -0.03 17.58
N ASP A 14 -19.59 -0.05 16.53
CA ASP A 14 -20.79 -0.89 16.45
C ASP A 14 -20.56 -2.17 15.63
N VAL A 15 -19.35 -2.38 15.12
CA VAL A 15 -18.98 -3.57 14.35
C VAL A 15 -18.05 -4.49 15.14
N SER A 16 -18.09 -5.79 14.85
CA SER A 16 -17.12 -6.73 15.42
C SER A 16 -15.74 -6.56 14.79
N LEU A 17 -14.67 -6.81 15.55
CA LEU A 17 -13.29 -6.74 15.07
C LEU A 17 -13.07 -7.70 13.90
N ASP A 18 -13.64 -8.88 13.92
CA ASP A 18 -13.50 -9.87 12.83
C ASP A 18 -14.12 -9.33 11.52
N SER A 19 -15.31 -8.71 11.59
CA SER A 19 -15.94 -8.08 10.45
C SER A 19 -15.08 -6.94 9.89
N LEU A 20 -14.56 -6.10 10.77
CA LEU A 20 -13.69 -4.98 10.39
C LEU A 20 -12.39 -5.48 9.74
N HIS A 21 -11.70 -6.43 10.37
CA HIS A 21 -10.44 -6.98 9.86
C HIS A 21 -10.61 -7.68 8.50
N SER A 22 -11.77 -8.31 8.25
CA SER A 22 -12.05 -8.94 6.96
C SER A 22 -12.21 -7.93 5.81
N GLN A 23 -12.49 -6.66 6.12
CA GLN A 23 -12.70 -5.58 5.14
C GLN A 23 -11.50 -4.66 4.98
N LEU A 24 -10.56 -4.69 5.92
CA LEU A 24 -9.39 -3.81 5.93
C LEU A 24 -8.14 -4.55 5.47
N GLY A 25 -7.39 -3.94 4.58
CA GLY A 25 -6.02 -4.32 4.25
C GLY A 25 -5.05 -3.21 4.67
N VAL A 26 -3.97 -3.59 5.34
CA VAL A 26 -2.93 -2.64 5.77
C VAL A 26 -1.61 -3.04 5.14
N VAL A 27 -0.97 -2.09 4.47
CA VAL A 27 0.41 -2.23 3.96
C VAL A 27 1.27 -1.20 4.68
N PRO A 28 2.09 -1.63 5.64
CA PRO A 28 2.96 -0.72 6.39
C PRO A 28 4.16 -0.28 5.56
N GLN A 29 4.79 0.81 5.97
CA GLN A 29 6.01 1.37 5.37
C GLN A 29 7.15 0.33 5.30
N GLU A 30 7.37 -0.39 6.39
CA GLU A 30 8.31 -1.51 6.44
C GLU A 30 7.53 -2.83 6.47
N PRO A 31 7.52 -3.58 5.36
CA PRO A 31 6.81 -4.84 5.29
C PRO A 31 7.47 -5.90 6.18
N PHE A 32 6.70 -6.45 7.10
CA PHE A 32 7.15 -7.55 7.92
C PHE A 32 6.87 -8.89 7.24
N LEU A 33 7.90 -9.74 7.13
CA LEU A 33 7.77 -11.12 6.70
C LEU A 33 8.04 -12.06 7.89
N PHE A 34 7.14 -13.02 8.04
CA PHE A 34 7.28 -14.07 9.05
C PHE A 34 8.35 -15.09 8.64
N HIS A 35 8.97 -15.72 9.62
CA HIS A 35 9.77 -16.91 9.38
C HIS A 35 8.90 -18.02 8.77
N GLY A 36 9.39 -18.68 7.74
CA GLY A 36 8.66 -19.68 6.96
C GLY A 36 8.95 -19.51 5.47
N THR A 37 8.08 -20.00 4.64
CA THR A 37 8.20 -19.90 3.19
C THR A 37 7.47 -18.66 2.64
N ILE A 38 7.67 -18.35 1.35
CA ILE A 38 6.85 -17.34 0.65
C ILE A 38 5.37 -17.76 0.69
N ARG A 39 5.08 -19.04 0.52
CA ARG A 39 3.73 -19.62 0.64
C ARG A 39 3.11 -19.32 2.00
N ASP A 40 3.83 -19.57 3.09
CA ASP A 40 3.36 -19.32 4.45
C ASP A 40 3.04 -17.84 4.65
N ASN A 41 3.90 -16.97 4.14
CA ASN A 41 3.72 -15.52 4.20
C ASN A 41 2.47 -15.06 3.44
N LEU A 42 2.19 -15.60 2.27
CA LEU A 42 0.98 -15.32 1.51
C LEU A 42 -0.26 -15.85 2.22
N LYS A 43 -0.23 -17.11 2.67
CA LYS A 43 -1.33 -17.76 3.38
C LYS A 43 -1.66 -17.13 4.74
N PHE A 44 -0.76 -16.32 5.31
CA PHE A 44 -1.07 -15.52 6.49
C PHE A 44 -2.26 -14.58 6.27
N ALA A 45 -2.38 -14.03 5.06
CA ALA A 45 -3.52 -13.17 4.70
C ALA A 45 -4.80 -13.96 4.39
N ARG A 46 -4.65 -15.19 3.87
CA ARG A 46 -5.76 -16.07 3.52
C ARG A 46 -5.34 -17.54 3.65
N PRO A 47 -5.58 -18.16 4.82
CA PRO A 47 -5.08 -19.51 5.12
C PRO A 47 -5.62 -20.62 4.22
N ASP A 48 -6.82 -20.45 3.70
CA ASP A 48 -7.53 -21.38 2.82
C ASP A 48 -7.25 -21.18 1.32
N ALA A 49 -6.41 -20.19 0.96
CA ALA A 49 -6.06 -19.95 -0.44
C ALA A 49 -5.36 -21.17 -1.06
N ASP A 50 -5.82 -21.56 -2.25
CA ASP A 50 -5.18 -22.58 -3.03
C ASP A 50 -3.96 -22.03 -3.80
N GLU A 51 -3.19 -22.92 -4.45
CA GLU A 51 -1.97 -22.53 -5.15
C GLU A 51 -2.25 -21.57 -6.33
N ALA A 52 -3.35 -21.75 -7.02
CA ALA A 52 -3.72 -20.90 -8.14
C ALA A 52 -3.99 -19.46 -7.66
N GLU A 53 -4.70 -19.30 -6.54
CA GLU A 53 -4.96 -17.99 -5.93
C GLU A 53 -3.67 -17.30 -5.44
N LEU A 54 -2.71 -18.07 -4.91
CA LEU A 54 -1.40 -17.53 -4.50
C LEU A 54 -0.61 -17.03 -5.71
N LEU A 55 -0.57 -17.79 -6.80
CA LEU A 55 0.10 -17.40 -8.04
C LEU A 55 -0.60 -16.23 -8.73
N ASP A 56 -1.93 -16.17 -8.72
CA ASP A 56 -2.69 -15.05 -9.24
C ASP A 56 -2.38 -13.75 -8.47
N ALA A 57 -2.26 -13.82 -7.15
CA ALA A 57 -1.84 -12.68 -6.35
C ALA A 57 -0.41 -12.23 -6.70
N CYS A 58 0.52 -13.17 -6.86
CA CYS A 58 1.89 -12.89 -7.29
C CYS A 58 1.95 -12.26 -8.70
N ARG A 59 1.12 -12.74 -9.62
CA ARG A 59 0.98 -12.20 -10.98
C ARG A 59 0.42 -10.78 -10.96
N ALA A 60 -0.63 -10.54 -10.18
CA ALA A 60 -1.28 -9.24 -10.06
C ALA A 60 -0.32 -8.13 -9.61
N VAL A 61 0.63 -8.44 -8.73
CA VAL A 61 1.65 -7.50 -8.25
C VAL A 61 2.99 -7.61 -9.02
N GLY A 62 3.08 -8.46 -10.03
CA GLY A 62 4.25 -8.58 -10.91
C GLY A 62 5.47 -9.25 -10.29
N ILE A 63 5.30 -10.19 -9.35
CA ILE A 63 6.41 -10.98 -8.76
C ILE A 63 6.44 -12.44 -9.21
N GLU A 64 5.51 -12.87 -10.06
CA GLU A 64 5.44 -14.26 -10.55
C GLU A 64 6.75 -14.72 -11.18
N ASP A 65 7.37 -13.89 -12.05
CA ASP A 65 8.65 -14.24 -12.69
C ASP A 65 9.80 -14.36 -11.68
N MET A 66 9.77 -13.59 -10.60
CA MET A 66 10.73 -13.70 -9.50
C MET A 66 10.55 -15.05 -8.81
N ILE A 67 9.32 -15.40 -8.42
CA ILE A 67 8.99 -16.68 -7.78
C ILE A 67 9.41 -17.85 -8.64
N ASN A 68 9.12 -17.82 -9.95
CA ASN A 68 9.45 -18.88 -10.90
C ASN A 68 10.96 -19.10 -11.10
N ARG A 69 11.78 -18.09 -10.81
CA ARG A 69 13.26 -18.20 -10.86
C ARG A 69 13.88 -18.74 -9.59
N LEU A 70 13.14 -18.80 -8.49
CA LEU A 70 13.62 -19.36 -7.24
C LEU A 70 13.62 -20.91 -7.34
N PRO A 71 14.65 -21.60 -6.83
CA PRO A 71 14.76 -23.06 -6.92
C PRO A 71 13.56 -23.81 -6.32
N GLU A 72 12.96 -23.27 -5.26
CA GLU A 72 11.84 -23.85 -4.54
C GLU A 72 10.52 -23.09 -4.77
N GLY A 73 10.51 -22.10 -5.69
CA GLY A 73 9.31 -21.32 -6.02
C GLY A 73 8.65 -20.70 -4.79
N LEU A 74 7.35 -20.94 -4.59
CA LEU A 74 6.60 -20.50 -3.41
C LEU A 74 7.11 -21.09 -2.09
N ASP A 75 7.78 -22.24 -2.13
CA ASP A 75 8.29 -22.91 -0.93
C ASP A 75 9.69 -22.44 -0.53
N THR A 76 10.23 -21.43 -1.23
CA THR A 76 11.49 -20.77 -0.88
C THR A 76 11.42 -20.15 0.52
N PRO A 77 12.39 -20.46 1.42
CA PRO A 77 12.41 -19.92 2.77
C PRO A 77 12.60 -18.40 2.80
N CYS A 78 11.71 -17.73 3.51
CA CYS A 78 11.91 -16.35 3.96
C CYS A 78 12.60 -16.42 5.33
N HIS A 79 13.92 -16.19 5.37
CA HIS A 79 14.66 -16.08 6.62
C HIS A 79 14.13 -14.93 7.47
N GLU A 80 14.70 -14.75 8.68
CA GLU A 80 14.24 -13.69 9.59
C GLU A 80 14.07 -12.36 8.85
N ARG A 81 12.87 -11.77 8.96
CA ARG A 81 12.46 -10.52 8.30
C ARG A 81 12.63 -10.50 6.77
N GLY A 82 12.67 -11.67 6.12
CA GLY A 82 12.83 -11.74 4.67
C GLY A 82 14.22 -11.33 4.19
N SER A 83 15.29 -11.59 4.96
CA SER A 83 16.67 -11.19 4.65
C SER A 83 17.20 -11.77 3.33
N SER A 84 16.57 -12.79 2.78
CA SER A 84 16.86 -13.35 1.45
C SER A 84 16.29 -12.55 0.29
N LEU A 85 15.39 -11.60 0.55
CA LEU A 85 14.70 -10.78 -0.45
C LEU A 85 15.18 -9.33 -0.38
N SER A 86 15.24 -8.65 -1.52
CA SER A 86 15.46 -7.20 -1.59
C SER A 86 14.31 -6.43 -0.91
N SER A 87 14.52 -5.15 -0.59
CA SER A 87 13.46 -4.30 -0.03
C SER A 87 12.24 -4.21 -0.95
N GLY A 88 12.47 -4.06 -2.27
CA GLY A 88 11.41 -4.04 -3.27
C GLY A 88 10.63 -5.35 -3.36
N GLU A 89 11.31 -6.50 -3.30
CA GLU A 89 10.66 -7.81 -3.31
C GLU A 89 9.83 -8.05 -2.05
N ARG A 90 10.32 -7.64 -0.88
CA ARG A 90 9.52 -7.68 0.37
C ARG A 90 8.27 -6.82 0.26
N GLN A 91 8.40 -5.62 -0.30
CA GLN A 91 7.26 -4.72 -0.49
C GLN A 91 6.22 -5.31 -1.45
N LEU A 92 6.65 -5.84 -2.59
CA LEU A 92 5.76 -6.52 -3.54
C LEU A 92 5.08 -7.75 -2.92
N LEU A 93 5.78 -8.51 -2.07
CA LEU A 93 5.17 -9.63 -1.36
C LEU A 93 4.11 -9.18 -0.35
N ALA A 94 4.33 -8.04 0.34
CA ALA A 94 3.32 -7.44 1.20
C ALA A 94 2.09 -6.98 0.41
N LEU A 95 2.28 -6.41 -0.78
CA LEU A 95 1.19 -6.06 -1.70
C LEU A 95 0.44 -7.30 -2.20
N ALA A 96 1.14 -8.42 -2.48
CA ALA A 96 0.51 -9.69 -2.83
C ALA A 96 -0.39 -10.22 -1.70
N ARG A 97 0.06 -10.11 -0.44
CA ARG A 97 -0.78 -10.43 0.73
C ARG A 97 -2.03 -9.56 0.79
N ALA A 98 -1.87 -8.24 0.61
CA ALA A 98 -2.99 -7.32 0.59
C ALA A 98 -3.96 -7.61 -0.59
N PHE A 99 -3.44 -7.99 -1.75
CA PHE A 99 -4.26 -8.40 -2.89
C PHE A 99 -5.06 -9.67 -2.59
N LEU A 100 -4.41 -10.66 -1.99
CA LEU A 100 -4.99 -11.97 -1.67
C LEU A 100 -6.12 -11.88 -0.63
N SER A 101 -6.00 -10.98 0.36
CA SER A 101 -7.05 -10.77 1.38
C SER A 101 -8.31 -10.10 0.81
N ARG A 102 -8.26 -9.54 -0.41
CA ARG A 102 -9.39 -8.88 -1.10
C ARG A 102 -10.14 -7.86 -0.24
N PRO A 103 -9.44 -6.92 0.41
CA PRO A 103 -10.07 -5.94 1.27
C PRO A 103 -10.89 -4.95 0.46
N ARG A 104 -11.91 -4.34 1.08
CA ARG A 104 -12.69 -3.24 0.49
C ARG A 104 -12.04 -1.88 0.76
N VAL A 105 -11.38 -1.76 1.89
CA VAL A 105 -10.64 -0.56 2.31
C VAL A 105 -9.18 -0.89 2.50
N LEU A 106 -8.29 -0.10 1.90
CA LEU A 106 -6.85 -0.22 2.01
C LEU A 106 -6.27 0.95 2.78
N ILE A 107 -5.35 0.66 3.69
CA ILE A 107 -4.52 1.66 4.35
C ILE A 107 -3.08 1.39 3.91
N LEU A 108 -2.49 2.36 3.21
CA LEU A 108 -1.13 2.27 2.69
C LEU A 108 -0.27 3.32 3.37
N ASP A 109 0.80 2.88 4.02
CA ASP A 109 1.78 3.76 4.63
C ASP A 109 3.07 3.71 3.80
N GLU A 110 3.32 4.77 3.02
CA GLU A 110 4.51 4.99 2.18
C GLU A 110 5.13 3.73 1.52
N ALA A 111 4.39 3.12 0.61
CA ALA A 111 4.78 1.83 -0.02
C ALA A 111 6.08 1.87 -0.87
N THR A 112 6.69 3.04 -1.13
CA THR A 112 7.84 3.20 -2.03
C THR A 112 9.09 3.78 -1.37
N SER A 113 9.12 3.94 -0.04
CA SER A 113 10.33 4.40 0.65
C SER A 113 11.44 3.34 0.62
N ASN A 114 12.68 3.81 0.45
CA ASN A 114 13.89 2.97 0.53
C ASN A 114 14.00 1.82 -0.49
N VAL A 115 13.42 1.97 -1.68
CA VAL A 115 13.57 1.03 -2.79
C VAL A 115 14.32 1.68 -3.96
N ASP A 116 14.99 0.85 -4.77
CA ASP A 116 15.63 1.31 -6.00
C ASP A 116 14.58 1.71 -7.05
N GLN A 117 14.98 2.54 -8.02
CA GLN A 117 14.09 3.09 -9.05
C GLN A 117 13.37 2.01 -9.88
N GLN A 118 14.02 0.87 -10.15
CA GLN A 118 13.39 -0.22 -10.90
C GLN A 118 12.30 -0.91 -10.08
N SER A 119 12.55 -1.14 -8.81
CA SER A 119 11.57 -1.70 -7.87
C SER A 119 10.41 -0.72 -7.63
N GLU A 120 10.69 0.58 -7.56
CA GLU A 120 9.67 1.63 -7.42
C GLU A 120 8.61 1.55 -8.54
N SER A 121 9.04 1.53 -9.81
CA SER A 121 8.11 1.42 -10.95
C SER A 121 7.27 0.13 -10.95
N ARG A 122 7.81 -0.96 -10.36
CA ARG A 122 7.06 -2.21 -10.19
C ARG A 122 6.02 -2.09 -9.07
N ILE A 123 6.40 -1.48 -7.95
CA ILE A 123 5.52 -1.23 -6.81
C ILE A 123 4.37 -0.30 -7.21
N GLU A 124 4.64 0.77 -7.96
CA GLU A 124 3.58 1.66 -8.46
C GLU A 124 2.55 0.93 -9.31
N ARG A 125 2.99 0.08 -10.25
CA ARG A 125 2.06 -0.74 -11.06
C ARG A 125 1.26 -1.72 -10.22
N ALA A 126 1.90 -2.34 -9.22
CA ALA A 126 1.22 -3.22 -8.28
C ALA A 126 0.17 -2.47 -7.46
N LEU A 127 0.48 -1.26 -7.00
CA LEU A 127 -0.45 -0.37 -6.31
C LEU A 127 -1.63 0.01 -7.19
N ASP A 128 -1.39 0.39 -8.45
CA ASP A 128 -2.46 0.70 -9.39
C ASP A 128 -3.45 -0.47 -9.54
N THR A 129 -2.92 -1.68 -9.63
CA THR A 129 -3.75 -2.90 -9.69
C THR A 129 -4.52 -3.12 -8.38
N LEU A 130 -3.86 -2.92 -7.24
CA LEU A 130 -4.44 -3.15 -5.92
C LEU A 130 -5.54 -2.13 -5.60
N LEU A 131 -5.40 -0.88 -6.05
CA LEU A 131 -6.32 0.21 -5.76
C LEU A 131 -7.63 0.15 -6.58
N GLN A 132 -7.64 -0.55 -7.70
CA GLN A 132 -8.82 -0.59 -8.58
C GLN A 132 -10.08 -1.07 -7.87
N GLY A 133 -11.13 -0.23 -7.89
CA GLY A 133 -12.45 -0.53 -7.32
C GLY A 133 -12.48 -0.60 -5.79
N ARG A 134 -11.51 0.00 -5.11
CA ARG A 134 -11.40 0.01 -3.64
C ARG A 134 -11.30 1.43 -3.10
N THR A 135 -11.70 1.60 -1.85
CA THR A 135 -11.42 2.81 -1.10
C THR A 135 -10.02 2.69 -0.49
N ALA A 136 -9.17 3.70 -0.69
CA ALA A 136 -7.83 3.70 -0.14
C ALA A 136 -7.55 4.95 0.68
N ILE A 137 -6.87 4.76 1.80
CA ILE A 137 -6.26 5.83 2.60
C ILE A 137 -4.76 5.67 2.44
N ILE A 138 -4.11 6.67 1.85
CA ILE A 138 -2.68 6.62 1.56
C ILE A 138 -1.99 7.69 2.40
N ILE A 139 -1.07 7.28 3.28
CA ILE A 139 -0.18 8.20 3.97
C ILE A 139 0.98 8.47 3.00
N ALA A 140 0.94 9.64 2.37
CA ALA A 140 1.88 9.99 1.32
C ALA A 140 3.01 10.87 1.88
N HIS A 141 4.24 10.42 1.74
CA HIS A 141 5.43 11.20 2.00
C HIS A 141 6.03 11.83 0.72
N ARG A 142 5.50 11.43 -0.44
CA ARG A 142 5.85 11.99 -1.75
C ARG A 142 4.66 12.69 -2.38
N LEU A 143 4.87 13.91 -2.84
CA LEU A 143 3.81 14.69 -3.49
C LEU A 143 3.32 14.05 -4.79
N ALA A 144 4.18 13.33 -5.52
CA ALA A 144 3.77 12.55 -6.68
C ALA A 144 2.68 11.52 -6.36
N THR A 145 2.75 10.88 -5.20
CA THR A 145 1.72 9.94 -4.72
C THR A 145 0.44 10.67 -4.32
N ALA A 146 0.57 11.78 -3.57
CA ALA A 146 -0.58 12.58 -3.14
C ALA A 146 -1.38 13.13 -4.33
N ARG A 147 -0.69 13.61 -5.39
CA ARG A 147 -1.33 14.17 -6.60
C ARG A 147 -2.30 13.20 -7.28
N ARG A 148 -2.11 11.90 -7.13
CA ARG A 148 -2.93 10.85 -7.78
C ARG A 148 -4.20 10.51 -6.99
N ALA A 149 -4.36 11.03 -5.79
CA ALA A 149 -5.53 10.79 -4.96
C ALA A 149 -6.72 11.63 -5.42
N ASP A 150 -7.93 11.09 -5.30
CA ASP A 150 -9.19 11.83 -5.58
C ASP A 150 -9.39 12.95 -4.57
N LEU A 151 -8.90 12.78 -3.34
CA LEU A 151 -9.01 13.75 -2.27
C LEU A 151 -7.71 13.74 -1.44
N ILE A 152 -7.16 14.92 -1.19
CA ILE A 152 -5.96 15.12 -0.39
C ILE A 152 -6.37 15.81 0.90
N ALA A 153 -5.89 15.30 2.03
CA ALA A 153 -5.99 15.96 3.33
C ALA A 153 -4.58 16.31 3.81
N VAL A 154 -4.32 17.59 3.99
CA VAL A 154 -3.07 18.09 4.58
C VAL A 154 -3.26 18.19 6.09
N VAL A 155 -2.48 17.44 6.83
CA VAL A 155 -2.58 17.32 8.29
C VAL A 155 -1.38 18.00 8.95
N ASP A 156 -1.63 18.79 9.96
CA ASP A 156 -0.62 19.36 10.86
C ASP A 156 -0.95 19.03 12.33
N ASP A 157 -0.16 19.55 13.25
CA ASP A 157 -0.34 19.33 14.71
C ASP A 157 -1.72 19.73 15.24
N LYS A 158 -2.50 20.52 14.50
CA LYS A 158 -3.82 21.02 14.89
C LYS A 158 -4.98 20.29 14.22
N GLY A 159 -4.70 19.39 13.28
CA GLY A 159 -5.70 18.64 12.55
C GLY A 159 -5.61 18.83 11.03
N ILE A 160 -6.74 18.68 10.34
CA ILE A 160 -6.79 18.89 8.88
C ILE A 160 -6.71 20.38 8.60
N ARG A 161 -5.64 20.82 7.94
CA ARG A 161 -5.36 22.19 7.56
C ARG A 161 -6.02 22.57 6.24
N GLU A 162 -5.91 21.70 5.25
CA GLU A 162 -6.47 21.84 3.92
C GLU A 162 -7.01 20.49 3.46
N MET A 163 -8.08 20.50 2.68
CA MET A 163 -8.64 19.28 2.11
C MET A 163 -9.32 19.59 0.77
N GLY A 164 -9.00 18.82 -0.26
CA GLY A 164 -9.55 18.97 -1.61
C GLY A 164 -8.83 18.13 -2.65
N PRO A 165 -9.32 18.09 -3.89
CA PRO A 165 -8.59 17.57 -5.04
C PRO A 165 -7.31 18.37 -5.30
N HIS A 166 -6.34 17.74 -5.96
CA HIS A 166 -5.04 18.34 -6.30
C HIS A 166 -5.19 19.74 -6.95
N ASP A 167 -5.96 19.81 -8.04
CA ASP A 167 -6.09 21.03 -8.83
C ASP A 167 -6.73 22.18 -8.04
N GLU A 168 -7.68 21.88 -7.15
CA GLU A 168 -8.32 22.87 -6.29
C GLU A 168 -7.35 23.40 -5.24
N LEU A 169 -6.57 22.51 -4.60
CA LEU A 169 -5.59 22.91 -3.59
C LEU A 169 -4.45 23.75 -4.19
N VAL A 170 -4.00 23.41 -5.39
CA VAL A 170 -3.01 24.24 -6.11
C VAL A 170 -3.60 25.62 -6.45
N ALA A 171 -4.83 25.68 -6.96
CA ALA A 171 -5.48 26.93 -7.32
C ALA A 171 -5.75 27.85 -6.10
N GLN A 172 -5.93 27.28 -4.91
CA GLN A 172 -6.11 28.04 -3.66
C GLN A 172 -4.84 28.77 -3.22
N GLY A 173 -3.65 28.37 -3.68
CA GLY A 173 -2.38 29.00 -3.31
C GLY A 173 -2.03 28.86 -1.83
N GLY A 174 -2.53 27.81 -1.16
CA GLY A 174 -2.31 27.56 0.26
C GLY A 174 -1.03 26.73 0.53
N TYR A 175 -0.96 26.12 1.69
CA TYR A 175 0.21 25.37 2.15
C TYR A 175 0.55 24.19 1.22
N TYR A 176 -0.49 23.49 0.72
CA TYR A 176 -0.29 22.43 -0.27
C TYR A 176 0.35 22.96 -1.56
N ALA A 177 -0.12 24.09 -2.08
CA ALA A 177 0.42 24.71 -3.29
C ALA A 177 1.89 25.11 -3.12
N GLU A 178 2.27 25.70 -1.99
CA GLU A 178 3.67 26.05 -1.67
C GLU A 178 4.58 24.81 -1.64
N MET A 179 4.11 23.72 -1.03
CA MET A 179 4.83 22.45 -1.02
C MET A 179 4.99 21.89 -2.43
N TYR A 180 3.92 21.94 -3.24
CA TYR A 180 3.90 21.42 -4.60
C TYR A 180 4.84 22.20 -5.53
N GLU A 181 4.81 23.55 -5.50
CA GLU A 181 5.75 24.39 -6.26
C GLU A 181 7.21 24.11 -5.91
N THR A 182 7.48 23.90 -4.63
CA THR A 182 8.85 23.58 -4.17
C THR A 182 9.32 22.23 -4.73
N TRP A 183 8.43 21.27 -4.74
CA TRP A 183 8.70 19.94 -5.29
C TRP A 183 8.88 19.98 -6.81
N GLU A 184 8.03 20.69 -7.58
CA GLU A 184 8.16 20.84 -9.04
C GLU A 184 9.52 21.44 -9.42
N LYS A 185 9.93 22.53 -8.77
CA LYS A 185 11.22 23.17 -9.02
C LYS A 185 12.42 22.25 -8.81
N GLN A 186 12.30 21.25 -7.95
CA GLN A 186 13.36 20.26 -7.70
C GLN A 186 13.41 19.16 -8.78
N HIS A 187 12.27 18.86 -9.44
CA HIS A 187 12.16 17.77 -10.41
C HIS A 187 12.12 18.23 -11.88
N GLU A 188 11.97 19.53 -12.14
CA GLU A 188 12.13 20.11 -13.49
C GLU A 188 13.60 20.31 -13.91
N THR A 189 14.54 20.08 -12.99
CA THR A 189 15.99 20.33 -13.21
C THR A 189 16.77 19.04 -13.51
N GLU A 190 16.09 17.89 -13.60
CA GLU A 190 16.66 16.59 -14.04
C GLU A 190 16.16 16.21 -15.45
#